data_ce11178ea3c0e4f337219e6171a496be
#
_entry.id   ce11178ea3c0e4f337219e6171a496be
#
_cell.length_a   1.000
_cell.length_b   1.000
_cell.length_c   1.000
_cell.angle_alpha   90.00
_cell.angle_beta   90.00
_cell.angle_gamma   90.00
#
_symmetry.space_group_name_H-M   'P 1'
#
loop_
_entity.id
_entity.type
_entity.pdbx_description
1 polymer ?
#
loop_
_entity_poly.entity_id
_entity_poly.type
_entity_poly.pdbx_seq_one_letter_code
_entity_poly.pdbx_strand_id
1 'polypeptide(L)'
;IMFKGTDKFGTSNYEAERPYLKQIEKLYEEYRHITDPAKRKVWYHKIDSVSQIAAQYNIPNEYDKLMAAIGSQGTNAYTSNDVTCYVENIPSNEIDSWAKVQGDRFQNMVIRGFHTELEAVYEEYNMGLTSDGRKLFTALMAKLFPNHPYGTQTTIGRGEHLKNPSIVNIKNYFHKYYVPNNIAICLSGDLDPDKTITTIEKYFGSWKPSTHI
;
A
#
# COMPACT_ATOMS: atom_id res chain seq x y z
N ILE A 1 -2.91 1.26 -0.69
CA ILE A 1 -2.55 0.26 -1.72
C ILE A 1 -2.70 -1.15 -1.15
N MET A 2 -2.08 -1.48 -0.01
CA MET A 2 -2.13 -2.82 0.61
C MET A 2 -3.53 -3.36 0.93
N PHE A 3 -4.54 -2.50 1.03
CA PHE A 3 -5.94 -2.88 1.26
C PHE A 3 -6.78 -3.03 -0.02
N LYS A 4 -6.16 -2.90 -1.21
CA LYS A 4 -6.88 -2.96 -2.49
C LYS A 4 -6.96 -4.36 -3.09
N GLY A 5 -6.32 -5.35 -2.45
CA GLY A 5 -6.38 -6.76 -2.82
C GLY A 5 -5.18 -7.28 -3.60
N THR A 6 -5.36 -8.47 -4.11
CA THR A 6 -4.35 -9.26 -4.82
C THR A 6 -4.87 -9.69 -6.21
N ASP A 7 -4.26 -10.68 -6.81
CA ASP A 7 -4.79 -11.35 -8.00
C ASP A 7 -6.00 -12.25 -7.69
N LYS A 8 -6.31 -12.52 -6.40
CA LYS A 8 -7.39 -13.43 -5.95
C LYS A 8 -8.59 -12.71 -5.36
N PHE A 9 -8.39 -11.53 -4.77
CA PHE A 9 -9.47 -10.72 -4.22
C PHE A 9 -9.24 -9.22 -4.51
N GLY A 10 -10.30 -8.41 -4.38
CA GLY A 10 -10.30 -7.00 -4.80
C GLY A 10 -10.64 -6.82 -6.28
N THR A 11 -10.88 -7.89 -7.00
CA THR A 11 -11.23 -7.89 -8.43
C THR A 11 -12.23 -8.98 -8.77
N SER A 12 -13.14 -8.69 -9.68
CA SER A 12 -14.07 -9.68 -10.24
C SER A 12 -13.43 -10.57 -11.31
N ASN A 13 -12.37 -10.11 -11.97
CA ASN A 13 -11.64 -10.85 -13.00
C ASN A 13 -10.25 -10.23 -13.22
N TYR A 14 -9.23 -10.76 -12.55
CA TYR A 14 -7.87 -10.25 -12.64
C TYR A 14 -7.26 -10.36 -14.05
N GLU A 15 -7.50 -11.45 -14.77
CA GLU A 15 -6.92 -11.60 -16.10
C GLU A 15 -7.45 -10.57 -17.09
N ALA A 16 -8.73 -10.18 -16.97
CA ALA A 16 -9.32 -9.12 -17.76
C ALA A 16 -8.90 -7.71 -17.30
N GLU A 17 -8.64 -7.50 -15.99
CA GLU A 17 -8.17 -6.26 -15.41
C GLU A 17 -6.69 -5.98 -15.72
N ARG A 18 -5.85 -6.99 -15.66
CA ARG A 18 -4.38 -6.92 -15.74
C ARG A 18 -3.83 -6.11 -16.91
N PRO A 19 -4.34 -6.19 -18.15
CA PRO A 19 -3.88 -5.35 -19.26
C PRO A 19 -4.05 -3.85 -18.99
N TYR A 20 -5.15 -3.45 -18.37
CA TYR A 20 -5.42 -2.05 -18.04
C TYR A 20 -4.51 -1.54 -16.93
N LEU A 21 -4.25 -2.35 -15.91
CA LEU A 21 -3.27 -2.00 -14.87
C LEU A 21 -1.86 -1.78 -15.43
N LYS A 22 -1.43 -2.62 -16.37
CA LYS A 22 -0.15 -2.42 -17.10
C LYS A 22 -0.16 -1.15 -17.96
N GLN A 23 -1.29 -0.84 -18.59
CA GLN A 23 -1.42 0.38 -19.37
C GLN A 23 -1.39 1.62 -18.49
N ILE A 24 -2.05 1.62 -17.34
CA ILE A 24 -2.01 2.71 -16.35
C ILE A 24 -0.56 2.94 -15.86
N GLU A 25 0.16 1.88 -15.53
CA GLU A 25 1.57 1.96 -15.14
C GLU A 25 2.42 2.64 -16.24
N LYS A 26 2.30 2.19 -17.48
CA LYS A 26 3.01 2.79 -18.61
C LYS A 26 2.66 4.27 -18.80
N LEU A 27 1.39 4.62 -18.72
CA LEU A 27 0.92 6.01 -18.88
C LEU A 27 1.46 6.91 -17.78
N TYR A 28 1.56 6.44 -16.53
CA TYR A 28 2.18 7.20 -15.44
C TYR A 28 3.69 7.39 -15.65
N GLU A 29 4.40 6.37 -16.13
CA GLU A 29 5.84 6.51 -16.43
C GLU A 29 6.09 7.50 -17.58
N GLU A 30 5.23 7.53 -18.60
CA GLU A 30 5.29 8.55 -19.66
C GLU A 30 4.93 9.95 -19.14
N TYR A 31 3.85 10.06 -18.33
CA TYR A 31 3.34 11.30 -17.77
C TYR A 31 4.39 12.07 -16.95
N ARG A 32 5.20 11.36 -16.17
CA ARG A 32 6.20 12.00 -15.30
C ARG A 32 7.33 12.70 -16.05
N HIS A 33 7.54 12.39 -17.31
CA HIS A 33 8.55 13.02 -18.18
C HIS A 33 7.99 14.17 -19.03
N ILE A 34 6.69 14.41 -19.01
CA ILE A 34 6.05 15.48 -19.76
C ILE A 34 6.10 16.76 -18.95
N THR A 35 6.75 17.80 -19.49
CA THR A 35 6.87 19.11 -18.87
C THR A 35 5.83 20.13 -19.40
N ASP A 36 5.36 19.95 -20.64
CA ASP A 36 4.37 20.80 -21.27
C ASP A 36 2.99 20.64 -20.59
N PRO A 37 2.38 21.75 -20.06
CA PRO A 37 1.12 21.65 -19.32
C PRO A 37 -0.06 21.14 -20.15
N ALA A 38 -0.13 21.50 -21.45
CA ALA A 38 -1.23 21.08 -22.32
C ALA A 38 -1.13 19.58 -22.60
N LYS A 39 0.07 19.08 -22.89
CA LYS A 39 0.32 17.63 -23.05
C LYS A 39 0.04 16.88 -21.74
N ARG A 40 0.46 17.41 -20.57
CA ARG A 40 0.15 16.80 -19.27
C ARG A 40 -1.35 16.61 -19.07
N LYS A 41 -2.17 17.62 -19.40
CA LYS A 41 -3.62 17.52 -19.29
C LYS A 41 -4.19 16.40 -20.16
N VAL A 42 -3.71 16.26 -21.40
CA VAL A 42 -4.13 15.19 -22.31
C VAL A 42 -3.75 13.81 -21.75
N TRP A 43 -2.53 13.67 -21.21
CA TRP A 43 -2.08 12.40 -20.60
C TRP A 43 -2.87 12.05 -19.35
N TYR A 44 -3.15 13.04 -18.51
CA TYR A 44 -3.99 12.86 -17.31
C TYR A 44 -5.38 12.32 -17.67
N HIS A 45 -6.03 12.87 -18.69
CA HIS A 45 -7.31 12.35 -19.18
C HIS A 45 -7.21 10.92 -19.73
N LYS A 46 -6.09 10.55 -20.37
CA LYS A 46 -5.87 9.15 -20.79
C LYS A 46 -5.74 8.22 -19.57
N ILE A 47 -4.98 8.62 -18.57
CA ILE A 47 -4.82 7.85 -17.32
C ILE A 47 -6.19 7.67 -16.66
N ASP A 48 -6.96 8.74 -16.53
CA ASP A 48 -8.31 8.70 -15.95
C ASP A 48 -9.22 7.74 -16.73
N SER A 49 -9.29 7.87 -18.06
CA SER A 49 -10.13 7.01 -18.92
C SER A 49 -9.79 5.52 -18.76
N VAL A 50 -8.51 5.16 -18.76
CA VAL A 50 -8.09 3.76 -18.59
C VAL A 50 -8.34 3.30 -17.15
N SER A 51 -8.17 4.18 -16.18
CA SER A 51 -8.44 3.89 -14.76
C SER A 51 -9.93 3.61 -14.51
N GLN A 52 -10.84 4.31 -15.20
CA GLN A 52 -12.28 4.06 -15.15
C GLN A 52 -12.64 2.70 -15.76
N ILE A 53 -11.98 2.27 -16.82
CA ILE A 53 -12.19 0.92 -17.39
C ILE A 53 -11.70 -0.15 -16.41
N ALA A 54 -10.49 0.01 -15.84
CA ALA A 54 -9.95 -0.90 -14.85
C ALA A 54 -10.86 -0.99 -13.60
N ALA A 55 -11.45 0.15 -13.19
CA ALA A 55 -12.33 0.22 -12.03
C ALA A 55 -13.61 -0.63 -12.16
N GLN A 56 -14.03 -1.00 -13.38
CA GLN A 56 -15.17 -1.89 -13.60
C GLN A 56 -14.93 -3.31 -13.08
N TYR A 57 -13.67 -3.71 -12.92
CA TYR A 57 -13.29 -5.00 -12.34
C TYR A 57 -13.11 -4.93 -10.82
N ASN A 58 -13.00 -3.73 -10.24
CA ASN A 58 -12.79 -3.58 -8.80
C ASN A 58 -13.99 -4.06 -7.99
N ILE A 59 -13.70 -4.82 -6.93
CA ILE A 59 -14.63 -5.09 -5.84
C ILE A 59 -14.26 -4.19 -4.66
N PRO A 60 -14.99 -3.08 -4.46
CA PRO A 60 -14.63 -2.12 -3.43
C PRO A 60 -14.66 -2.72 -2.03
N ASN A 61 -13.61 -2.44 -1.24
CA ASN A 61 -13.50 -2.82 0.17
C ASN A 61 -13.65 -4.33 0.39
N GLU A 62 -13.25 -5.18 -0.58
CA GLU A 62 -13.38 -6.62 -0.45
C GLU A 62 -12.48 -7.15 0.69
N TYR A 63 -11.30 -6.58 0.87
CA TYR A 63 -10.45 -6.90 2.01
C TYR A 63 -11.18 -6.67 3.36
N ASP A 64 -11.81 -5.51 3.53
CA ASP A 64 -12.56 -5.20 4.76
C ASP A 64 -13.74 -6.16 4.96
N LYS A 65 -14.40 -6.55 3.86
CA LYS A 65 -15.49 -7.56 3.89
C LYS A 65 -14.97 -8.94 4.30
N LEU A 66 -13.80 -9.36 3.78
CA LEU A 66 -13.15 -10.61 4.17
C LEU A 66 -12.79 -10.59 5.66
N MET A 67 -12.20 -9.50 6.15
CA MET A 67 -11.87 -9.35 7.57
C MET A 67 -13.11 -9.30 8.45
N ALA A 68 -14.15 -8.59 8.03
CA ALA A 68 -15.43 -8.58 8.75
C ALA A 68 -16.10 -9.97 8.79
N ALA A 69 -15.99 -10.75 7.71
CA ALA A 69 -16.57 -12.10 7.64
C ALA A 69 -15.94 -13.07 8.63
N ILE A 70 -14.65 -12.90 8.98
CA ILE A 70 -13.98 -13.67 10.03
C ILE A 70 -14.14 -13.04 11.42
N GLY A 71 -14.95 -11.97 11.57
CA GLY A 71 -15.24 -11.35 12.86
C GLY A 71 -14.21 -10.33 13.33
N SER A 72 -13.39 -9.77 12.45
CA SER A 72 -12.44 -8.71 12.82
C SER A 72 -13.16 -7.49 13.40
N GLN A 73 -12.65 -6.99 14.53
CA GLN A 73 -13.18 -5.82 15.25
C GLN A 73 -12.39 -4.54 14.95
N GLY A 74 -11.56 -4.55 13.94
CA GLY A 74 -10.81 -3.37 13.51
C GLY A 74 -9.62 -3.76 12.64
N THR A 75 -9.57 -3.11 11.51
CA THR A 75 -8.47 -3.23 10.55
C THR A 75 -7.89 -1.84 10.36
N ASN A 76 -6.60 -1.67 10.61
CA ASN A 76 -5.94 -0.38 10.45
C ASN A 76 -4.47 -0.56 10.06
N ALA A 77 -3.81 0.54 9.72
CA ALA A 77 -2.38 0.61 9.53
C ALA A 77 -1.86 1.99 9.91
N TYR A 78 -0.62 2.05 10.39
CA TYR A 78 0.07 3.30 10.63
C TYR A 78 1.52 3.22 10.15
N THR A 79 2.07 4.37 9.78
CA THR A 79 3.46 4.50 9.33
C THR A 79 4.19 5.51 10.20
N SER A 80 5.33 5.13 10.71
CA SER A 80 6.31 6.01 11.35
C SER A 80 7.56 6.14 10.46
N ASN A 81 8.61 6.77 10.98
CA ASN A 81 9.86 6.91 10.23
C ASN A 81 10.53 5.57 9.91
N ASP A 82 10.38 4.57 10.79
CA ASP A 82 11.11 3.30 10.70
C ASP A 82 10.21 2.08 10.49
N VAL A 83 8.89 2.21 10.71
CA VAL A 83 7.96 1.09 10.72
C VAL A 83 6.68 1.43 10.00
N THR A 84 6.19 0.52 9.16
CA THR A 84 4.78 0.44 8.77
C THR A 84 4.16 -0.76 9.45
N CYS A 85 3.13 -0.53 10.26
CA CYS A 85 2.45 -1.55 11.03
C CYS A 85 1.01 -1.72 10.55
N TYR A 86 0.60 -2.96 10.33
CA TYR A 86 -0.78 -3.36 10.03
C TYR A 86 -1.34 -4.03 11.28
N VAL A 87 -2.49 -3.55 11.74
CA VAL A 87 -3.08 -3.96 13.03
C VAL A 87 -4.47 -4.47 12.80
N GLU A 88 -4.78 -5.64 13.36
CA GLU A 88 -6.07 -6.28 13.26
C GLU A 88 -6.43 -6.95 14.59
N ASN A 89 -7.70 -6.88 14.96
CA ASN A 89 -8.24 -7.60 16.10
C ASN A 89 -9.21 -8.66 15.58
N ILE A 90 -8.85 -9.93 15.72
CA ILE A 90 -9.58 -11.08 15.19
C ILE A 90 -9.92 -12.08 16.31
N PRO A 91 -10.99 -12.87 16.17
CA PRO A 91 -11.25 -14.00 17.04
C PRO A 91 -10.12 -15.04 17.00
N SER A 92 -9.79 -15.64 18.14
CA SER A 92 -8.67 -16.61 18.26
C SER A 92 -8.85 -17.87 17.40
N ASN A 93 -10.08 -18.26 17.09
CA ASN A 93 -10.39 -19.38 16.20
C ASN A 93 -10.21 -19.06 14.70
N GLU A 94 -9.96 -17.82 14.32
CA GLU A 94 -9.86 -17.39 12.92
C GLU A 94 -8.42 -17.10 12.47
N ILE A 95 -7.42 -17.53 13.24
CA ILE A 95 -6.00 -17.34 12.91
C ILE A 95 -5.65 -17.96 11.54
N ASP A 96 -6.20 -19.14 11.18
CA ASP A 96 -5.95 -19.77 9.87
C ASP A 96 -6.54 -18.94 8.72
N SER A 97 -7.78 -18.47 8.84
CA SER A 97 -8.44 -17.60 7.86
C SER A 97 -7.69 -16.28 7.69
N TRP A 98 -7.32 -15.65 8.81
CA TRP A 98 -6.51 -14.43 8.82
C TRP A 98 -5.16 -14.64 8.15
N ALA A 99 -4.41 -15.67 8.55
CA ALA A 99 -3.09 -15.96 8.00
C ALA A 99 -3.12 -16.23 6.49
N LYS A 100 -4.18 -16.88 5.99
CA LYS A 100 -4.41 -17.10 4.56
C LYS A 100 -4.57 -15.79 3.79
N VAL A 101 -5.39 -14.87 4.29
CA VAL A 101 -5.61 -13.55 3.66
C VAL A 101 -4.36 -12.70 3.73
N GLN A 102 -3.69 -12.67 4.89
CA GLN A 102 -2.47 -11.88 5.08
C GLN A 102 -1.31 -12.42 4.25
N GLY A 103 -1.11 -13.74 4.24
CA GLY A 103 -0.06 -14.38 3.44
C GLY A 103 -0.18 -14.06 1.95
N ASP A 104 -1.40 -14.07 1.41
CA ASP A 104 -1.64 -13.66 0.03
C ASP A 104 -1.42 -12.16 -0.18
N ARG A 105 -1.95 -11.30 0.72
CA ARG A 105 -1.82 -9.84 0.62
C ARG A 105 -0.37 -9.37 0.62
N PHE A 106 0.47 -9.91 1.50
CA PHE A 106 1.86 -9.51 1.62
C PHE A 106 2.76 -10.07 0.50
N GLN A 107 2.38 -11.15 -0.13
CA GLN A 107 3.15 -11.77 -1.22
C GLN A 107 2.68 -11.35 -2.62
N ASN A 108 1.38 -11.11 -2.82
CA ASN A 108 0.76 -10.97 -4.13
C ASN A 108 -0.03 -9.66 -4.29
N MET A 109 0.39 -8.60 -3.60
CA MET A 109 -0.26 -7.28 -3.69
C MET A 109 -0.35 -6.79 -5.13
N VAL A 110 -1.54 -6.33 -5.52
CA VAL A 110 -1.80 -5.69 -6.81
C VAL A 110 -2.12 -4.21 -6.60
N ILE A 111 -1.40 -3.34 -7.30
CA ILE A 111 -1.68 -1.89 -7.28
C ILE A 111 -2.93 -1.64 -8.12
N ARG A 112 -4.05 -1.41 -7.43
CA ARG A 112 -5.39 -1.22 -7.99
C ARG A 112 -6.00 0.07 -7.48
N GLY A 113 -6.82 0.74 -8.29
CA GLY A 113 -7.44 2.01 -7.90
C GLY A 113 -6.42 3.13 -7.61
N PHE A 114 -5.22 3.05 -8.19
CA PHE A 114 -4.10 3.93 -7.88
C PHE A 114 -4.41 5.41 -8.13
N HIS A 115 -5.13 5.72 -9.21
CA HIS A 115 -5.46 7.09 -9.57
C HIS A 115 -6.29 7.78 -8.47
N THR A 116 -7.38 7.16 -8.05
CA THR A 116 -8.24 7.67 -6.97
C THR A 116 -7.52 7.73 -5.62
N GLU A 117 -6.71 6.70 -5.31
CA GLU A 117 -5.93 6.66 -4.07
C GLU A 117 -4.89 7.78 -4.01
N LEU A 118 -4.24 8.07 -5.14
CA LEU A 118 -3.27 9.17 -5.24
C LEU A 118 -3.93 10.52 -4.97
N GLU A 119 -5.13 10.76 -5.49
CA GLU A 119 -5.88 11.99 -5.21
C GLU A 119 -6.21 12.12 -3.73
N ALA A 120 -6.66 11.04 -3.08
CA ALA A 120 -6.93 11.03 -1.65
C ALA A 120 -5.67 11.36 -0.82
N VAL A 121 -4.52 10.76 -1.14
CA VAL A 121 -3.26 11.04 -0.45
C VAL A 121 -2.81 12.48 -0.71
N TYR A 122 -3.04 13.02 -1.91
CA TYR A 122 -2.71 14.41 -2.21
C TYR A 122 -3.57 15.41 -1.42
N GLU A 123 -4.87 15.11 -1.23
CA GLU A 123 -5.73 15.92 -0.37
C GLU A 123 -5.33 15.83 1.11
N GLU A 124 -4.93 14.64 1.58
CA GLU A 124 -4.38 14.46 2.93
C GLU A 124 -3.10 15.29 3.12
N TYR A 125 -2.22 15.31 2.11
CA TYR A 125 -1.04 16.17 2.10
C TYR A 125 -1.43 17.65 2.23
N ASN A 126 -2.38 18.12 1.42
CA ASN A 126 -2.86 19.50 1.44
C ASN A 126 -3.44 19.88 2.80
N MET A 127 -4.28 19.03 3.40
CA MET A 127 -4.80 19.23 4.76
C MET A 127 -3.66 19.35 5.78
N GLY A 128 -2.60 18.55 5.61
CA GLY A 128 -1.41 18.63 6.45
C GLY A 128 -0.69 19.99 6.41
N LEU A 129 -0.71 20.67 5.26
CA LEU A 129 -0.09 21.97 5.08
C LEU A 129 -0.79 23.09 5.88
N THR A 130 -2.02 22.91 6.30
CA THR A 130 -2.76 23.89 7.12
C THR A 130 -2.51 23.74 8.63
N SER A 131 -1.89 22.64 9.06
CA SER A 131 -1.61 22.34 10.47
C SER A 131 -0.33 23.03 10.95
N ASP A 132 -0.45 24.00 11.83
CA ASP A 132 0.72 24.71 12.39
C ASP A 132 1.58 23.79 13.25
N GLY A 133 0.97 22.84 14.00
CA GLY A 133 1.71 21.82 14.75
C GLY A 133 2.59 20.95 13.84
N ARG A 134 2.06 20.51 12.69
CA ARG A 134 2.83 19.74 11.71
C ARG A 134 3.97 20.56 11.09
N LYS A 135 3.72 21.83 10.76
CA LYS A 135 4.77 22.76 10.25
C LYS A 135 5.90 22.93 11.27
N LEU A 136 5.54 23.21 12.54
CA LEU A 136 6.50 23.35 13.62
C LEU A 136 7.33 22.08 13.82
N PHE A 137 6.67 20.91 13.89
CA PHE A 137 7.36 19.64 14.04
C PHE A 137 8.31 19.35 12.87
N THR A 138 7.87 19.57 11.63
CA THR A 138 8.71 19.39 10.43
C THR A 138 9.93 20.32 10.46
N ALA A 139 9.75 21.60 10.83
CA ALA A 139 10.86 22.55 10.96
C ALA A 139 11.84 22.15 12.08
N LEU A 140 11.33 21.65 13.20
CA LEU A 140 12.14 21.14 14.31
C LEU A 140 12.98 19.93 13.86
N MET A 141 12.35 18.95 13.23
CA MET A 141 13.04 17.75 12.75
C MET A 141 14.11 18.09 11.70
N ALA A 142 13.84 19.02 10.80
CA ALA A 142 14.83 19.50 9.82
C ALA A 142 16.05 20.17 10.47
N LYS A 143 15.88 20.81 11.62
CA LYS A 143 16.99 21.41 12.38
C LYS A 143 17.75 20.39 13.22
N LEU A 144 17.06 19.42 13.81
CA LEU A 144 17.68 18.37 14.61
C LEU A 144 18.44 17.34 13.75
N PHE A 145 17.91 17.04 12.57
CA PHE A 145 18.42 15.99 11.68
C PHE A 145 18.67 16.49 10.25
N PRO A 146 19.54 17.50 10.03
CA PRO A 146 19.66 18.16 8.73
C PRO A 146 20.16 17.25 7.60
N ASN A 147 20.90 16.20 7.93
CA ASN A 147 21.51 15.26 7.00
C ASN A 147 20.96 13.82 7.12
N HIS A 148 19.88 13.63 7.87
CA HIS A 148 19.26 12.31 8.09
C HIS A 148 17.82 12.30 7.52
N PRO A 149 17.31 11.15 7.04
CA PRO A 149 15.93 11.04 6.54
C PRO A 149 14.86 11.57 7.49
N TYR A 150 15.06 11.49 8.80
CA TYR A 150 14.13 12.03 9.81
C TYR A 150 13.87 13.55 9.65
N GLY A 151 14.85 14.30 9.19
CA GLY A 151 14.71 15.73 8.98
C GLY A 151 14.53 16.16 7.53
N THR A 152 14.95 15.31 6.57
CA THR A 152 14.89 15.65 5.14
C THR A 152 13.63 15.12 4.44
N GLN A 153 12.90 14.20 5.08
CA GLN A 153 11.69 13.57 4.54
C GLN A 153 10.59 13.51 5.60
N THR A 154 9.34 13.44 5.12
CA THR A 154 8.17 13.18 5.96
C THR A 154 7.51 11.87 5.52
N THR A 155 6.74 11.23 6.40
CA THR A 155 6.04 9.96 6.09
C THR A 155 5.06 10.08 4.93
N ILE A 156 4.43 11.26 4.75
CA ILE A 156 3.53 11.53 3.63
C ILE A 156 4.27 11.91 2.33
N GLY A 157 5.57 12.21 2.42
CA GLY A 157 6.38 12.62 1.28
C GLY A 157 6.24 14.10 0.91
N ARG A 158 6.49 14.42 -0.35
CA ARG A 158 6.45 15.78 -0.89
C ARG A 158 5.36 15.89 -1.96
N GLY A 159 4.67 17.03 -2.02
CA GLY A 159 3.61 17.27 -2.98
C GLY A 159 4.05 17.15 -4.45
N GLU A 160 5.29 17.51 -4.77
CA GLU A 160 5.86 17.34 -6.11
C GLU A 160 5.99 15.85 -6.53
N HIS A 161 6.31 14.95 -5.58
CA HIS A 161 6.37 13.52 -5.82
C HIS A 161 4.96 12.93 -6.03
N LEU A 162 3.98 13.42 -5.27
CA LEU A 162 2.58 13.02 -5.43
C LEU A 162 2.00 13.48 -6.78
N LYS A 163 2.46 14.61 -7.31
CA LYS A 163 2.08 15.08 -8.66
C LYS A 163 2.76 14.33 -9.80
N ASN A 164 3.87 13.64 -9.53
CA ASN A 164 4.65 12.88 -10.51
C ASN A 164 4.96 11.45 -10.01
N PRO A 165 3.94 10.65 -9.68
CA PRO A 165 4.15 9.33 -9.11
C PRO A 165 4.76 8.37 -10.13
N SER A 166 5.45 7.35 -9.62
CA SER A 166 5.93 6.21 -10.39
C SER A 166 5.39 4.93 -9.77
N ILE A 167 4.54 4.24 -10.51
CA ILE A 167 4.03 2.93 -10.09
C ILE A 167 5.16 1.90 -10.07
N VAL A 168 6.10 2.01 -11.01
CA VAL A 168 7.30 1.15 -11.05
C VAL A 168 8.14 1.31 -9.77
N ASN A 169 8.38 2.55 -9.31
CA ASN A 169 9.12 2.78 -8.08
C ASN A 169 8.38 2.25 -6.84
N ILE A 170 7.05 2.35 -6.80
CA ILE A 170 6.24 1.79 -5.71
C ILE A 170 6.36 0.26 -5.70
N LYS A 171 6.28 -0.39 -6.86
CA LYS A 171 6.51 -1.84 -6.98
C LYS A 171 7.92 -2.24 -6.54
N ASN A 172 8.93 -1.51 -6.98
CA ASN A 172 10.33 -1.75 -6.61
C ASN A 172 10.53 -1.60 -5.10
N TYR A 173 9.91 -0.57 -4.48
CA TYR A 173 9.90 -0.39 -3.03
C TYR A 173 9.24 -1.58 -2.33
N PHE A 174 8.07 -2.01 -2.80
CA PHE A 174 7.37 -3.16 -2.24
C PHE A 174 8.23 -4.42 -2.33
N HIS A 175 8.75 -4.76 -3.50
CA HIS A 175 9.60 -5.95 -3.69
C HIS A 175 10.90 -5.91 -2.91
N LYS A 176 11.42 -4.73 -2.61
CA LYS A 176 12.63 -4.57 -1.82
C LYS A 176 12.38 -4.74 -0.33
N TYR A 177 11.33 -4.11 0.21
CA TYR A 177 11.14 -3.97 1.65
C TYR A 177 10.06 -4.89 2.24
N TYR A 178 9.10 -5.36 1.43
CA TYR A 178 8.07 -6.31 1.84
C TYR A 178 8.54 -7.73 1.55
N VAL A 179 9.43 -8.20 2.39
CA VAL A 179 10.09 -9.50 2.29
C VAL A 179 10.23 -10.13 3.67
N PRO A 180 10.23 -11.46 3.83
CA PRO A 180 10.11 -12.10 5.14
C PRO A 180 11.24 -11.76 6.10
N ASN A 181 12.44 -11.46 5.62
CA ASN A 181 13.56 -11.04 6.46
C ASN A 181 13.54 -9.55 6.86
N ASN A 182 12.49 -8.80 6.48
CA ASN A 182 12.22 -7.43 6.89
C ASN A 182 10.80 -7.25 7.49
N ILE A 183 10.12 -8.34 7.82
CA ILE A 183 8.77 -8.32 8.37
C ILE A 183 8.74 -9.14 9.65
N ALA A 184 8.03 -8.65 10.64
CA ALA A 184 7.71 -9.39 11.85
C ALA A 184 6.19 -9.57 11.96
N ILE A 185 5.75 -10.76 12.34
CA ILE A 185 4.37 -11.07 12.71
C ILE A 185 4.32 -11.17 14.23
N CYS A 186 3.50 -10.35 14.86
CA CYS A 186 3.29 -10.37 16.30
C CYS A 186 1.82 -10.68 16.57
N LEU A 187 1.56 -11.80 17.25
CA LEU A 187 0.24 -12.22 17.66
C LEU A 187 0.17 -12.27 19.18
N SER A 188 -0.89 -11.71 19.75
CA SER A 188 -1.11 -11.69 21.21
C SER A 188 -2.58 -11.96 21.49
N GLY A 189 -2.86 -12.85 22.45
CA GLY A 189 -4.22 -13.21 22.85
C GLY A 189 -4.32 -14.66 23.30
N ASP A 190 -5.55 -15.20 23.26
CA ASP A 190 -5.84 -16.59 23.56
C ASP A 190 -5.46 -17.46 22.33
N LEU A 191 -4.22 -17.95 22.30
CA LEU A 191 -3.67 -18.73 21.22
C LEU A 191 -2.72 -19.83 21.74
N ASP A 192 -2.65 -20.93 20.99
CA ASP A 192 -1.67 -21.99 21.15
C ASP A 192 -0.43 -21.66 20.30
N PRO A 193 0.73 -21.39 20.86
CA PRO A 193 1.91 -20.94 20.11
C PRO A 193 2.34 -21.92 19.01
N ASP A 194 2.38 -23.23 19.31
CA ASP A 194 2.88 -24.23 18.38
C ASP A 194 1.95 -24.41 17.17
N LYS A 195 0.65 -24.43 17.41
CA LYS A 195 -0.36 -24.46 16.34
C LYS A 195 -0.32 -23.17 15.52
N THR A 196 -0.16 -22.04 16.19
CA THR A 196 -0.08 -20.74 15.53
C THR A 196 1.14 -20.63 14.61
N ILE A 197 2.32 -21.06 15.08
CA ILE A 197 3.54 -21.10 14.26
C ILE A 197 3.34 -22.00 13.04
N THR A 198 2.76 -23.19 13.23
CA THR A 198 2.45 -24.11 12.13
C THR A 198 1.52 -23.48 11.09
N THR A 199 0.52 -22.74 11.56
CA THR A 199 -0.43 -22.02 10.69
C THR A 199 0.28 -20.89 9.91
N ILE A 200 1.13 -20.13 10.58
CA ILE A 200 1.92 -19.05 9.92
C ILE A 200 2.85 -19.67 8.87
N GLU A 201 3.57 -20.74 9.19
CA GLU A 201 4.46 -21.44 8.26
C GLU A 201 3.72 -21.93 7.01
N LYS A 202 2.50 -22.44 7.16
CA LYS A 202 1.64 -22.91 6.04
C LYS A 202 1.43 -21.81 4.98
N TYR A 203 1.23 -20.56 5.38
CA TYR A 203 0.87 -19.46 4.46
C TYR A 203 2.03 -18.52 4.12
N PHE A 204 3.04 -18.44 4.97
CA PHE A 204 4.19 -17.55 4.80
C PHE A 204 5.50 -18.28 4.52
N GLY A 205 5.62 -19.57 4.83
CA GLY A 205 6.87 -20.33 4.75
C GLY A 205 7.47 -20.46 3.35
N SER A 206 6.67 -20.36 2.30
CA SER A 206 7.16 -20.37 0.91
C SER A 206 7.70 -19.02 0.44
N TRP A 207 7.47 -17.94 1.20
CA TRP A 207 7.88 -16.60 0.85
C TRP A 207 9.42 -16.45 0.93
N LYS A 208 10.03 -16.00 -0.15
CA LYS A 208 11.49 -15.98 -0.28
C LYS A 208 12.10 -14.71 0.32
N PRO A 209 13.15 -14.84 1.16
CA PRO A 209 13.86 -13.68 1.68
C PRO A 209 14.61 -12.92 0.58
N SER A 210 14.82 -11.63 0.80
CA SER A 210 15.69 -10.80 -0.04
C SER A 210 17.15 -10.95 0.36
N THR A 211 18.04 -10.89 -0.63
CA THR A 211 19.51 -10.83 -0.43
C THR A 211 20.02 -9.40 -0.26
N HIS A 212 19.15 -8.39 -0.35
CA HIS A 212 19.51 -6.96 -0.44
C HIS A 212 18.95 -6.10 0.72
N ILE A 213 18.68 -6.72 1.87
CA ILE A 213 18.29 -6.01 3.11
C ILE A 213 19.30 -6.27 4.20
#